data_2ebce286f175d64fc46219264f33727b
#
_entry.id   2ebce286f175d64fc46219264f33727b
#
_cell.length_a   1.000
_cell.length_b   1.000
_cell.length_c   1.000
_cell.angle_alpha   90.00
_cell.angle_beta   90.00
_cell.angle_gamma   90.00
#
_symmetry.space_group_name_H-M   'P 1'
#
loop_
_entity.id
_entity.type
_entity.pdbx_description
1 polymer ?
#
loop_
_entity_poly.entity_id
_entity_poly.type
_entity_poly.pdbx_seq_one_letter_code
_entity_poly.pdbx_strand_id
1 'polypeptide(L)'
;MEQTIDIAKREFEGLCFVNLVDFDALWGHRRNVKGYAEELERFDVKLGELLDELREDDLLIITADHGNDPTHTGTDHTREKVPFFAYSPSMGGYGKLEDQNTFAVIGATIAVNFEVKMPEGTIGSSLLDELK
;
A
#
# COMPACT_ATOMS: atom_id res chain seq x y z
N MET A 1 10.07 6.85 2.55
CA MET A 1 10.55 5.99 1.43
C MET A 1 12.03 5.59 1.54
N GLU A 2 12.99 6.47 1.86
CA GLU A 2 14.42 6.12 1.92
C GLU A 2 14.73 4.94 2.84
N GLN A 3 14.19 4.94 4.06
CA GLN A 3 14.33 3.81 4.99
C GLN A 3 13.76 2.50 4.44
N THR A 4 12.68 2.57 3.66
CA THR A 4 12.06 1.40 3.01
C THR A 4 13.00 0.81 1.96
N ILE A 5 13.59 1.68 1.14
CA ILE A 5 14.57 1.29 0.11
C ILE A 5 15.81 0.68 0.78
N ASP A 6 16.29 1.27 1.87
CA ASP A 6 17.42 0.73 2.64
C ASP A 6 17.13 -0.65 3.26
N ILE A 7 15.87 -0.92 3.63
CA ILE A 7 15.44 -2.24 4.11
C ILE A 7 15.37 -3.23 2.94
N ALA A 8 14.81 -2.83 1.78
CA ALA A 8 14.73 -3.68 0.60
C ALA A 8 16.11 -4.17 0.12
N LYS A 9 17.15 -3.35 0.30
CA LYS A 9 18.55 -3.72 -0.01
C LYS A 9 19.12 -4.80 0.91
N ARG A 10 18.49 -5.08 2.05
CA ARG A 10 18.98 -6.07 3.02
C ARG A 10 18.42 -7.44 2.70
N GLU A 11 19.16 -8.47 2.99
CA GLU A 11 18.64 -9.83 3.00
C GLU A 11 17.83 -10.04 4.29
N PHE A 12 16.51 -10.12 4.15
CA PHE A 12 15.61 -10.51 5.23
C PHE A 12 14.40 -11.27 4.67
N GLU A 13 13.80 -12.09 5.50
CA GLU A 13 12.53 -12.74 5.25
C GLU A 13 11.54 -12.27 6.31
N GLY A 14 10.38 -11.77 5.89
CA GLY A 14 9.40 -11.22 6.82
C GLY A 14 8.55 -10.09 6.25
N LEU A 15 7.81 -9.40 7.10
CA LEU A 15 6.95 -8.28 6.76
C LEU A 15 7.62 -6.95 7.09
N CYS A 16 7.77 -6.10 6.09
CA CYS A 16 8.11 -4.68 6.27
C CYS A 16 6.84 -3.83 6.14
N PHE A 17 6.33 -3.32 7.26
CA PHE A 17 5.20 -2.40 7.27
C PHE A 17 5.69 -0.96 7.34
N VAL A 18 5.21 -0.12 6.42
CA VAL A 18 5.63 1.28 6.30
C VAL A 18 4.41 2.18 6.32
N ASN A 19 4.43 3.22 7.16
CA ASN A 19 3.41 4.26 7.19
C ASN A 19 4.03 5.60 6.74
N LEU A 20 3.51 6.14 5.62
CA LEU A 20 3.93 7.43 5.04
C LEU A 20 2.92 8.50 5.43
N VAL A 21 3.16 9.15 6.55
CA VAL A 21 2.19 10.03 7.22
C VAL A 21 1.99 11.39 6.55
N ASP A 22 2.85 11.82 5.64
CA ASP A 22 2.89 13.19 5.13
C ASP A 22 1.68 13.53 4.25
N PHE A 23 1.15 12.55 3.50
CA PHE A 23 -0.05 12.72 2.68
C PHE A 23 -1.24 13.20 3.53
N ASP A 24 -1.42 12.59 4.68
CA ASP A 24 -2.48 12.93 5.61
C ASP A 24 -2.12 14.17 6.46
N ALA A 25 -1.06 14.08 7.23
CA ALA A 25 -0.73 15.04 8.27
C ALA A 25 -0.30 16.42 7.73
N LEU A 26 0.48 16.45 6.65
CA LEU A 26 1.01 17.70 6.10
C LEU A 26 0.14 18.30 5.01
N TRP A 27 -0.49 17.45 4.19
CA TRP A 27 -1.15 17.92 2.97
C TRP A 27 -2.67 17.73 3.00
N GLY A 28 -3.15 16.57 3.46
CA GLY A 28 -4.56 16.23 3.52
C GLY A 28 -5.33 17.10 4.51
N HIS A 29 -5.00 17.04 5.78
CA HIS A 29 -5.64 17.85 6.84
C HIS A 29 -5.50 19.36 6.64
N ARG A 30 -4.42 19.78 6.01
CA ARG A 30 -4.17 21.22 5.72
C ARG A 30 -4.80 21.69 4.41
N ARG A 31 -5.50 20.82 3.70
CA ARG A 31 -6.10 21.12 2.38
C ARG A 31 -5.13 21.78 1.41
N ASN A 32 -3.88 21.33 1.44
CA ASN A 32 -2.84 21.82 0.57
C ASN A 32 -2.75 20.95 -0.69
N VAL A 33 -3.60 21.24 -1.67
CA VAL A 33 -3.69 20.49 -2.92
C VAL A 33 -2.35 20.44 -3.65
N LYS A 34 -1.62 21.57 -3.70
CA LYS A 34 -0.33 21.63 -4.36
C LYS A 34 0.71 20.77 -3.65
N GLY A 35 0.80 20.86 -2.32
CA GLY A 35 1.72 20.04 -1.54
C GLY A 35 1.39 18.54 -1.66
N TYR A 36 0.12 18.18 -1.73
CA TYR A 36 -0.31 16.80 -1.96
C TYR A 36 0.15 16.28 -3.34
N ALA A 37 0.00 17.07 -4.39
CA ALA A 37 0.45 16.72 -5.73
C ALA A 37 1.99 16.58 -5.79
N GLU A 38 2.73 17.53 -5.21
CA GLU A 38 4.19 17.48 -5.14
C GLU A 38 4.69 16.25 -4.34
N GLU A 39 3.94 15.82 -3.32
CA GLU A 39 4.26 14.62 -2.56
C GLU A 39 4.02 13.35 -3.39
N LEU A 40 2.95 13.30 -4.19
CA LEU A 40 2.73 12.19 -5.13
C LEU A 40 3.88 12.07 -6.15
N GLU A 41 4.34 13.18 -6.70
CA GLU A 41 5.48 13.19 -7.63
C GLU A 41 6.77 12.69 -6.96
N ARG A 42 7.02 13.11 -5.71
CA ARG A 42 8.17 12.62 -4.93
C ARG A 42 8.05 11.13 -4.59
N PHE A 43 6.83 10.70 -4.23
CA PHE A 43 6.55 9.30 -3.96
C PHE A 43 6.79 8.44 -5.21
N ASP A 44 6.33 8.88 -6.38
CA ASP A 44 6.50 8.15 -7.64
C ASP A 44 7.98 7.92 -7.98
N VAL A 45 8.82 8.95 -7.84
CA VAL A 45 10.27 8.82 -8.03
C VAL A 45 10.87 7.78 -7.07
N LYS A 46 10.50 7.85 -5.78
CA LYS A 46 11.01 6.91 -4.77
C LYS A 46 10.42 5.51 -4.90
N LEU A 47 9.23 5.40 -5.45
CA LEU A 47 8.64 4.10 -5.78
C LEU A 47 9.45 3.43 -6.91
N GLY A 48 9.85 4.16 -7.94
CA GLY A 48 10.73 3.63 -8.98
C GLY A 48 12.03 3.07 -8.41
N GLU A 49 12.71 3.81 -7.51
CA GLU A 49 13.91 3.34 -6.82
C GLU A 49 13.64 2.06 -5.98
N LEU A 50 12.48 1.97 -5.32
CA LEU A 50 12.11 0.78 -4.55
C LEU A 50 11.85 -0.43 -5.45
N LEU A 51 11.16 -0.23 -6.58
CA LEU A 51 10.85 -1.32 -7.51
C LEU A 51 12.11 -1.97 -8.09
N ASP A 52 13.18 -1.19 -8.30
CA ASP A 52 14.48 -1.69 -8.77
C ASP A 52 15.21 -2.57 -7.73
N GLU A 53 14.85 -2.46 -6.45
CA GLU A 53 15.47 -3.24 -5.36
C GLU A 53 14.67 -4.50 -4.98
N LEU A 54 13.45 -4.68 -5.53
CA LEU A 54 12.61 -5.84 -5.22
C LEU A 54 13.15 -7.10 -5.88
N ARG A 55 13.05 -8.21 -5.16
CA ARG A 55 13.41 -9.55 -5.60
C ARG A 55 12.20 -10.27 -6.18
N GLU A 56 12.43 -11.35 -6.91
CA GLU A 56 11.36 -12.14 -7.53
C GLU A 56 10.33 -12.71 -6.54
N ASP A 57 10.73 -12.92 -5.29
CA ASP A 57 9.87 -13.43 -4.21
C ASP A 57 9.31 -12.34 -3.28
N ASP A 58 9.60 -11.07 -3.55
CA ASP A 58 9.01 -9.96 -2.82
C ASP A 58 7.60 -9.65 -3.35
N LEU A 59 6.67 -9.38 -2.44
CA LEU A 59 5.34 -8.85 -2.74
C LEU A 59 5.21 -7.44 -2.13
N LEU A 60 5.13 -6.43 -2.97
CA LEU A 60 4.82 -5.06 -2.58
C LEU A 60 3.30 -4.84 -2.62
N ILE A 61 2.75 -4.34 -1.52
CA ILE A 61 1.36 -3.84 -1.47
C ILE A 61 1.39 -2.35 -1.10
N ILE A 62 0.71 -1.53 -1.88
CA ILE A 62 0.53 -0.09 -1.62
C ILE A 62 -0.96 0.17 -1.45
N THR A 63 -1.32 0.80 -0.34
CA THR A 63 -2.70 1.15 -0.02
C THR A 63 -2.75 2.40 0.86
N ALA A 64 -3.94 2.82 1.27
CA ALA A 64 -4.15 3.82 2.31
C ALA A 64 -5.13 3.28 3.35
N ASP A 65 -5.11 3.82 4.55
CA ASP A 65 -5.98 3.44 5.67
C ASP A 65 -7.33 4.20 5.64
N HIS A 66 -7.38 5.36 4.97
CA HIS A 66 -8.60 6.15 4.73
C HIS A 66 -8.42 7.11 3.55
N GLY A 67 -9.51 7.75 3.13
CA GLY A 67 -9.50 8.87 2.20
C GLY A 67 -9.15 10.18 2.90
N ASN A 68 -8.49 11.08 2.20
CA ASN A 68 -8.30 12.46 2.63
C ASN A 68 -8.16 13.38 1.41
N ASP A 69 -9.28 13.80 0.84
CA ASP A 69 -9.33 14.68 -0.33
C ASP A 69 -8.87 16.10 0.06
N PRO A 70 -7.73 16.58 -0.43
CA PRO A 70 -7.23 17.91 -0.11
C PRO A 70 -8.06 19.04 -0.73
N THR A 71 -9.05 18.75 -1.59
CA THR A 71 -9.95 19.73 -2.16
C THR A 71 -11.28 19.87 -1.38
N HIS A 72 -11.53 18.96 -0.43
CA HIS A 72 -12.74 18.97 0.38
C HIS A 72 -12.73 20.11 1.40
N THR A 73 -13.93 20.52 1.88
CA THR A 73 -14.07 21.50 2.96
C THR A 73 -13.86 20.88 4.34
N GLY A 74 -13.38 21.64 5.31
CA GLY A 74 -13.09 21.15 6.66
C GLY A 74 -11.73 20.46 6.74
N THR A 75 -11.43 19.85 7.87
CA THR A 75 -10.12 19.24 8.19
C THR A 75 -10.18 17.73 8.43
N ASP A 76 -11.40 17.15 8.42
CA ASP A 76 -11.57 15.74 8.70
C ASP A 76 -11.25 14.86 7.48
N HIS A 77 -11.03 13.58 7.72
CA HIS A 77 -10.88 12.58 6.67
C HIS A 77 -12.12 12.52 5.78
N THR A 78 -11.95 12.10 4.55
CA THR A 78 -13.01 11.97 3.56
C THR A 78 -13.29 10.50 3.22
N ARG A 79 -14.32 10.21 2.44
CA ARG A 79 -14.91 8.87 2.30
C ARG A 79 -14.63 8.19 0.98
N GLU A 80 -13.58 8.58 0.31
CA GLU A 80 -13.18 7.95 -0.94
C GLU A 80 -12.74 6.51 -0.70
N LYS A 81 -12.95 5.68 -1.70
CA LYS A 81 -12.29 4.38 -1.75
C LYS A 81 -10.78 4.58 -1.80
N VAL A 82 -10.07 3.77 -1.06
CA VAL A 82 -8.61 3.81 -1.07
C VAL A 82 -8.04 2.98 -2.22
N PRO A 83 -6.86 3.34 -2.75
CA PRO A 83 -6.19 2.52 -3.75
C PRO A 83 -5.70 1.21 -3.13
N PHE A 84 -5.59 0.20 -3.99
CA PHE A 84 -4.87 -1.03 -3.70
C PHE A 84 -4.02 -1.38 -4.92
N PHE A 85 -2.72 -1.42 -4.75
CA PHE A 85 -1.78 -1.88 -5.76
C PHE A 85 -0.96 -3.03 -5.19
N ALA A 86 -0.80 -4.08 -5.97
CA ALA A 86 0.09 -5.19 -5.65
C ALA A 86 1.05 -5.42 -6.80
N TYR A 87 2.31 -5.67 -6.47
CA TYR A 87 3.36 -5.90 -7.44
C TYR A 87 4.40 -6.89 -6.90
N SER A 88 4.83 -7.78 -7.76
CA SER A 88 6.03 -8.61 -7.58
C SER A 88 6.76 -8.72 -8.92
N PRO A 89 8.09 -8.72 -8.95
CA PRO A 89 8.83 -8.95 -10.19
C PRO A 89 8.50 -10.27 -10.88
N SER A 90 8.01 -11.27 -10.13
CA SER A 90 7.60 -12.59 -10.65
C SER A 90 6.20 -12.62 -11.26
N MET A 91 5.41 -11.55 -11.15
CA MET A 91 4.07 -11.49 -11.75
C MET A 91 4.13 -11.61 -13.27
N GLY A 92 3.35 -12.53 -13.86
CA GLY A 92 3.33 -12.79 -15.30
C GLY A 92 2.62 -11.73 -16.15
N GLY A 93 2.00 -10.72 -15.51
CA GLY A 93 1.24 -9.69 -16.20
C GLY A 93 0.62 -8.67 -15.27
N TYR A 94 -0.29 -7.88 -15.80
CA TYR A 94 -1.05 -6.89 -15.04
C TYR A 94 -2.55 -7.11 -15.25
N GLY A 95 -3.34 -6.68 -14.30
CA GLY A 95 -4.79 -6.80 -14.35
C GLY A 95 -5.45 -5.84 -13.37
N LYS A 96 -6.77 -5.91 -13.32
CA LYS A 96 -7.59 -5.17 -12.36
C LYS A 96 -8.35 -6.16 -11.49
N LEU A 97 -8.17 -6.03 -10.18
CA LEU A 97 -8.96 -6.75 -9.20
C LEU A 97 -10.34 -6.09 -9.01
N GLU A 98 -11.32 -6.88 -8.60
CA GLU A 98 -12.61 -6.36 -8.17
C GLU A 98 -12.47 -5.54 -6.87
N ASP A 99 -13.32 -4.54 -6.73
CA ASP A 99 -13.37 -3.70 -5.53
C ASP A 99 -13.68 -4.54 -4.29
N GLN A 100 -12.89 -4.39 -3.25
CA GLN A 100 -13.08 -5.09 -1.99
C GLN A 100 -13.93 -4.27 -0.99
N ASN A 101 -14.68 -4.93 -0.14
CA ASN A 101 -15.56 -4.29 0.83
C ASN A 101 -14.94 -4.12 2.22
N THR A 102 -13.70 -4.55 2.40
CA THR A 102 -13.02 -4.53 3.70
C THR A 102 -11.50 -4.48 3.52
N PHE A 103 -10.81 -3.76 4.40
CA PHE A 103 -9.35 -3.78 4.51
C PHE A 103 -8.79 -5.13 4.98
N ALA A 104 -9.63 -5.97 5.58
CA ALA A 104 -9.22 -7.26 6.11
C ALA A 104 -8.64 -8.21 5.03
N VAL A 105 -8.92 -7.96 3.74
CA VAL A 105 -8.31 -8.71 2.64
C VAL A 105 -6.79 -8.59 2.63
N ILE A 106 -6.24 -7.44 3.04
CA ILE A 106 -4.79 -7.21 3.10
C ILE A 106 -4.17 -8.12 4.16
N GLY A 107 -4.72 -8.10 5.38
CA GLY A 107 -4.27 -8.98 6.46
C GLY A 107 -4.43 -10.46 6.12
N ALA A 108 -5.53 -10.84 5.47
CA ALA A 108 -5.76 -12.22 5.03
C ALA A 108 -4.75 -12.64 3.95
N THR A 109 -4.42 -11.76 3.01
CA THR A 109 -3.40 -12.00 1.98
C THR A 109 -2.02 -12.19 2.58
N ILE A 110 -1.63 -11.31 3.52
CA ILE A 110 -0.36 -11.43 4.25
C ILE A 110 -0.32 -12.74 5.04
N ALA A 111 -1.39 -13.10 5.73
CA ALA A 111 -1.45 -14.33 6.52
C ALA A 111 -1.27 -15.58 5.65
N VAL A 112 -1.94 -15.65 4.49
CA VAL A 112 -1.78 -16.77 3.55
C VAL A 112 -0.36 -16.81 3.00
N ASN A 113 0.24 -15.65 2.66
CA ASN A 113 1.62 -15.58 2.16
C ASN A 113 2.64 -16.13 3.17
N PHE A 114 2.41 -15.93 4.46
CA PHE A 114 3.28 -16.43 5.53
C PHE A 114 2.79 -17.75 6.17
N GLU A 115 1.81 -18.41 5.57
CA GLU A 115 1.23 -19.66 6.10
C GLU A 115 0.70 -19.53 7.54
N VAL A 116 0.26 -18.33 7.92
CA VAL A 116 -0.29 -18.02 9.24
C VAL A 116 -1.80 -18.12 9.22
N LYS A 117 -2.36 -18.89 10.16
CA LYS A 117 -3.81 -19.00 10.32
C LYS A 117 -4.37 -17.74 11.00
N MET A 118 -5.33 -17.11 10.35
CA MET A 118 -6.06 -15.97 10.94
C MET A 118 -6.93 -16.44 12.13
N PRO A 119 -7.16 -15.57 13.13
CA PRO A 119 -8.08 -15.85 14.22
C PRO A 119 -9.49 -16.21 13.72
N GLU A 120 -10.18 -17.05 14.46
CA GLU A 120 -11.57 -17.41 14.16
C GLU A 120 -12.47 -16.17 14.16
N GLY A 121 -13.37 -16.07 13.19
CA GLY A 121 -14.25 -14.91 13.03
C GLY A 121 -13.62 -13.71 12.32
N THR A 122 -12.37 -13.78 11.89
CA THR A 122 -11.76 -12.73 11.06
C THR A 122 -12.46 -12.65 9.71
N ILE A 123 -12.84 -11.43 9.31
CA ILE A 123 -13.43 -11.15 7.99
C ILE A 123 -12.34 -10.92 6.95
N GLY A 124 -12.70 -11.05 5.69
CA GLY A 124 -11.79 -10.87 4.55
C GLY A 124 -11.22 -12.19 4.04
N SER A 125 -10.98 -12.20 2.74
CA SER A 125 -10.38 -13.33 2.01
C SER A 125 -9.04 -12.91 1.43
N SER A 126 -8.11 -13.86 1.31
CA SER A 126 -6.82 -13.60 0.65
C SER A 126 -7.03 -13.33 -0.84
N LEU A 127 -6.29 -12.38 -1.37
CA LEU A 127 -6.19 -12.08 -2.79
C LEU A 127 -4.95 -12.73 -3.44
N LEU A 128 -4.18 -13.51 -2.68
CA LEU A 128 -2.88 -14.02 -3.14
C LEU A 128 -2.97 -14.84 -4.43
N ASP A 129 -4.03 -15.63 -4.59
CA ASP A 129 -4.23 -16.43 -5.80
C ASP A 129 -4.61 -15.62 -7.04
N GLU A 130 -5.15 -14.42 -6.83
CA GLU A 130 -5.49 -13.45 -7.88
C GLU A 130 -4.29 -12.58 -8.29
N LEU A 131 -3.21 -12.61 -7.49
CA LEU A 131 -1.99 -11.83 -7.69
C LEU A 131 -0.87 -12.62 -8.41
N LYS A 132 -1.13 -13.84 -8.82
CA LYS A 132 -0.15 -14.73 -9.49
C LYS A 132 -0.08 -14.52 -11.00
#